data_e5d51c06b07e705b0cd54b6778045104
#
_entry.id   e5d51c06b07e705b0cd54b6778045104
#
_cell.length_a   1.000
_cell.length_b   1.000
_cell.length_c   1.000
_cell.angle_alpha   90.00
_cell.angle_beta   90.00
_cell.angle_gamma   90.00
#
_symmetry.space_group_name_H-M   'P 1'
#
loop_
_entity.id
_entity.type
_entity.pdbx_description
1 polymer ?
#
loop_
_entity_poly.entity_id
_entity_poly.type
_entity_poly.pdbx_seq_one_letter_code
_entity_poly.pdbx_strand_id
1 'polypeptide(L)'
;MENSLKYFKNLYSKIAANSENHLFNFLNIKYGICSKDYYLKDDLIFNTKEIQEIECFFKDLSSGVPFEYIVNQASFYDSEFFVDERVLIPRPETELIIDYFKSLKTNKNFNIIDAGTGSGCIGISIANLCNQNIVFGVDKYLRSIEIAKINKNKLNANNFKLLVGDWLLPFKKNSIDIVISNPPYITEDDEHLMHLKHEPLTSLVSTDNGLKDIKTIIKQSKKVLKKSGKLIIEHGFNQAQDIENILKDYNYRNIFNIKDYQGHQRIIVAEL
;
A
#
# COMPACT_ATOMS: atom_id res chain seq x y z
N MET A 1 -21.60 -16.73 30.38
CA MET A 1 -21.59 -17.79 29.36
C MET A 1 -20.37 -17.55 28.48
N GLU A 2 -19.62 -18.57 28.17
CA GLU A 2 -18.35 -18.50 27.39
C GLU A 2 -18.54 -18.12 25.90
N ASN A 3 -19.77 -17.88 25.48
CA ASN A 3 -20.13 -17.49 24.12
C ASN A 3 -20.73 -16.07 24.03
N SER A 4 -20.59 -15.26 25.08
CA SER A 4 -21.15 -13.89 25.09
C SER A 4 -20.09 -12.83 24.71
N LEU A 5 -20.55 -11.68 24.20
CA LEU A 5 -19.68 -10.54 23.90
C LEU A 5 -18.88 -10.09 25.13
N LYS A 6 -19.49 -10.09 26.30
CA LYS A 6 -18.82 -9.80 27.59
C LYS A 6 -17.64 -10.74 27.85
N TYR A 7 -17.79 -12.03 27.57
CA TYR A 7 -16.70 -13.02 27.71
C TYR A 7 -15.52 -12.67 26.79
N PHE A 8 -15.78 -12.38 25.51
CA PHE A 8 -14.73 -12.06 24.56
C PHE A 8 -14.05 -10.70 24.82
N LYS A 9 -14.79 -9.69 25.28
CA LYS A 9 -14.19 -8.44 25.78
C LYS A 9 -13.23 -8.66 26.92
N ASN A 10 -13.61 -9.49 27.90
CA ASN A 10 -12.75 -9.83 29.03
C ASN A 10 -11.52 -10.64 28.61
N LEU A 11 -11.66 -11.51 27.61
CA LEU A 11 -10.53 -12.26 27.06
C LEU A 11 -9.57 -11.31 26.30
N TYR A 12 -10.13 -10.44 25.46
CA TYR A 12 -9.36 -9.46 24.70
C TYR A 12 -8.55 -8.51 25.58
N SER A 13 -9.14 -8.02 26.68
CA SER A 13 -8.46 -7.11 27.62
C SER A 13 -7.19 -7.70 28.26
N LYS A 14 -7.08 -9.03 28.29
CA LYS A 14 -5.88 -9.75 28.77
C LYS A 14 -4.78 -9.87 27.72
N ILE A 15 -5.14 -9.81 26.43
CA ILE A 15 -4.23 -10.00 25.30
C ILE A 15 -3.69 -8.65 24.82
N ALA A 16 -4.53 -7.64 24.76
CA ALA A 16 -4.23 -6.33 24.19
C ALA A 16 -4.43 -5.22 25.23
N ALA A 17 -3.44 -5.02 26.10
CA ALA A 17 -3.56 -4.07 27.21
C ALA A 17 -3.53 -2.58 26.77
N ASN A 18 -3.11 -2.22 25.54
CA ASN A 18 -2.79 -0.82 25.19
C ASN A 18 -3.06 -0.42 23.74
N SER A 19 -3.96 -1.03 23.00
CA SER A 19 -4.08 -0.67 21.60
C SER A 19 -5.52 -0.55 21.12
N GLU A 20 -5.65 -0.07 19.91
CA GLU A 20 -6.88 0.08 19.12
C GLU A 20 -7.87 -1.04 19.41
N ASN A 21 -9.15 -0.73 19.36
CA ASN A 21 -10.20 -1.70 19.67
C ASN A 21 -10.35 -2.73 18.53
N HIS A 22 -9.29 -3.51 18.29
CA HIS A 22 -9.25 -4.53 17.24
C HIS A 22 -10.40 -5.52 17.34
N LEU A 23 -10.83 -5.88 18.57
CA LEU A 23 -12.00 -6.75 18.75
C LEU A 23 -13.27 -6.09 18.19
N PHE A 24 -13.52 -4.83 18.52
CA PHE A 24 -14.67 -4.10 17.96
C PHE A 24 -14.60 -4.04 16.43
N ASN A 25 -13.46 -3.65 15.90
CA ASN A 25 -13.25 -3.53 14.46
C ASN A 25 -13.43 -4.87 13.75
N PHE A 26 -12.88 -5.97 14.31
CA PHE A 26 -13.10 -7.32 13.79
C PHE A 26 -14.59 -7.70 13.76
N LEU A 27 -15.30 -7.52 14.88
CA LEU A 27 -16.72 -7.85 15.00
C LEU A 27 -17.59 -6.97 14.07
N ASN A 28 -17.23 -5.72 13.90
CA ASN A 28 -17.91 -4.82 12.98
C ASN A 28 -17.72 -5.26 11.52
N ILE A 29 -16.48 -5.52 11.10
CA ILE A 29 -16.15 -5.93 9.72
C ILE A 29 -16.78 -7.29 9.38
N LYS A 30 -16.67 -8.28 10.30
CA LYS A 30 -17.11 -9.65 10.01
C LYS A 30 -18.61 -9.87 10.20
N TYR A 31 -19.22 -9.22 11.21
CA TYR A 31 -20.60 -9.49 11.63
C TYR A 31 -21.50 -8.25 11.62
N GLY A 32 -20.99 -7.07 11.25
CA GLY A 32 -21.77 -5.83 11.21
C GLY A 32 -22.19 -5.32 12.60
N ILE A 33 -21.50 -5.73 13.67
CA ILE A 33 -21.81 -5.26 15.03
C ILE A 33 -21.42 -3.80 15.13
N CYS A 34 -22.43 -2.93 15.24
CA CYS A 34 -22.21 -1.49 15.37
C CYS A 34 -21.70 -1.10 16.77
N SER A 35 -21.15 0.10 16.91
CA SER A 35 -20.62 0.59 18.18
C SER A 35 -21.68 0.59 19.30
N LYS A 36 -22.92 0.94 18.99
CA LYS A 36 -24.04 0.88 19.97
C LYS A 36 -24.23 -0.52 20.53
N ASP A 37 -24.27 -1.53 19.65
CA ASP A 37 -24.45 -2.92 20.07
C ASP A 37 -23.22 -3.45 20.81
N TYR A 38 -22.01 -3.10 20.35
CA TYR A 38 -20.79 -3.48 21.03
C TYR A 38 -20.71 -2.95 22.47
N TYR A 39 -21.08 -1.68 22.71
CA TYR A 39 -20.97 -1.09 24.06
C TYR A 39 -22.17 -1.35 24.97
N LEU A 40 -23.35 -1.61 24.42
CA LEU A 40 -24.59 -1.71 25.24
C LEU A 40 -25.16 -3.13 25.37
N LYS A 41 -24.72 -4.10 24.54
CA LYS A 41 -25.27 -5.47 24.51
C LYS A 41 -24.21 -6.51 24.91
N ASP A 42 -23.82 -6.49 26.17
CA ASP A 42 -22.84 -7.47 26.70
C ASP A 42 -23.37 -8.92 26.67
N ASP A 43 -24.66 -9.12 26.57
CA ASP A 43 -25.37 -10.40 26.50
C ASP A 43 -25.49 -10.96 25.04
N LEU A 44 -24.99 -10.24 24.03
CA LEU A 44 -24.96 -10.72 22.64
C LEU A 44 -24.21 -12.05 22.58
N ILE A 45 -24.88 -13.07 22.01
CA ILE A 45 -24.37 -14.45 21.95
C ILE A 45 -23.87 -14.77 20.53
N PHE A 46 -22.74 -15.43 20.45
CA PHE A 46 -22.16 -15.93 19.20
C PHE A 46 -22.45 -17.43 19.02
N ASN A 47 -22.69 -17.83 17.79
CA ASN A 47 -22.82 -19.24 17.44
C ASN A 47 -21.44 -19.94 17.38
N THR A 48 -21.44 -21.26 17.25
CA THR A 48 -20.19 -22.07 17.28
C THR A 48 -19.18 -21.66 16.20
N LYS A 49 -19.65 -21.30 15.00
CA LYS A 49 -18.77 -20.85 13.91
C LYS A 49 -18.13 -19.49 14.22
N GLU A 50 -18.94 -18.55 14.69
CA GLU A 50 -18.48 -17.21 15.08
C GLU A 50 -17.47 -17.28 16.24
N ILE A 51 -17.71 -18.17 17.21
CA ILE A 51 -16.76 -18.42 18.32
C ILE A 51 -15.41 -18.88 17.77
N GLN A 52 -15.41 -19.87 16.88
CA GLN A 52 -14.17 -20.36 16.27
C GLN A 52 -13.42 -19.26 15.50
N GLU A 53 -14.14 -18.41 14.77
CA GLU A 53 -13.55 -17.29 14.04
C GLU A 53 -12.96 -16.23 15.00
N ILE A 54 -13.62 -15.94 16.13
CA ILE A 54 -13.11 -15.04 17.17
C ILE A 54 -11.88 -15.64 17.87
N GLU A 55 -11.87 -16.93 18.14
CA GLU A 55 -10.70 -17.62 18.73
C GLU A 55 -9.50 -17.62 17.78
N CYS A 56 -9.72 -17.84 16.48
CA CYS A 56 -8.69 -17.70 15.46
C CYS A 56 -8.14 -16.26 15.42
N PHE A 57 -9.01 -15.26 15.42
CA PHE A 57 -8.64 -13.85 15.51
C PHE A 57 -7.72 -13.57 16.71
N PHE A 58 -8.07 -14.04 17.90
CA PHE A 58 -7.23 -13.87 19.08
C PHE A 58 -5.87 -14.54 18.97
N LYS A 59 -5.84 -15.75 18.41
CA LYS A 59 -4.60 -16.49 18.17
C LYS A 59 -3.68 -15.74 17.21
N ASP A 60 -4.20 -15.28 16.10
CA ASP A 60 -3.44 -14.60 15.07
C ASP A 60 -2.91 -13.24 15.60
N LEU A 61 -3.77 -12.48 16.28
CA LEU A 61 -3.38 -11.22 16.90
C LEU A 61 -2.27 -11.41 17.95
N SER A 62 -2.38 -12.45 18.79
CA SER A 62 -1.36 -12.79 19.80
C SER A 62 -0.05 -13.25 19.18
N SER A 63 -0.07 -13.78 17.96
CA SER A 63 1.10 -14.18 17.19
C SER A 63 1.76 -13.00 16.46
N GLY A 64 1.16 -11.80 16.56
CA GLY A 64 1.65 -10.56 15.95
C GLY A 64 1.30 -10.46 14.46
N VAL A 65 0.30 -11.21 13.96
CA VAL A 65 -0.23 -11.03 12.61
C VAL A 65 -0.89 -9.65 12.54
N PRO A 66 -0.57 -8.82 11.53
CA PRO A 66 -1.22 -7.51 11.35
C PRO A 66 -2.75 -7.64 11.27
N PHE A 67 -3.43 -6.70 11.92
CA PHE A 67 -4.90 -6.70 11.95
C PHE A 67 -5.51 -6.70 10.55
N GLU A 68 -4.92 -5.95 9.63
CA GLU A 68 -5.35 -5.82 8.23
C GLU A 68 -5.32 -7.18 7.50
N TYR A 69 -4.34 -8.04 7.81
CA TYR A 69 -4.28 -9.39 7.23
C TYR A 69 -5.33 -10.32 7.86
N ILE A 70 -5.60 -10.18 9.16
CA ILE A 70 -6.62 -10.99 9.84
C ILE A 70 -8.01 -10.71 9.25
N VAL A 71 -8.32 -9.43 8.98
CA VAL A 71 -9.61 -9.03 8.41
C VAL A 71 -9.62 -9.00 6.88
N ASN A 72 -8.45 -9.19 6.24
CA ASN A 72 -8.22 -9.05 4.81
C ASN A 72 -8.66 -7.69 4.25
N GLN A 73 -8.40 -6.62 4.99
CA GLN A 73 -8.83 -5.28 4.64
C GLN A 73 -7.87 -4.24 5.17
N ALA A 74 -7.52 -3.27 4.33
CA ALA A 74 -6.76 -2.08 4.68
C ALA A 74 -7.38 -0.85 4.04
N SER A 75 -7.53 0.22 4.82
CA SER A 75 -7.97 1.51 4.32
C SER A 75 -6.81 2.19 3.58
N PHE A 76 -7.08 2.77 2.42
CA PHE A 76 -6.14 3.63 1.72
C PHE A 76 -6.92 4.68 0.95
N TYR A 77 -6.62 5.95 1.22
CA TYR A 77 -7.33 7.09 0.67
C TYR A 77 -8.84 6.96 0.94
N ASP A 78 -9.69 7.04 -0.08
CA ASP A 78 -11.15 6.97 0.06
C ASP A 78 -11.71 5.54 -0.12
N SER A 79 -10.88 4.49 0.00
CA SER A 79 -11.26 3.12 -0.37
C SER A 79 -10.72 2.06 0.58
N GLU A 80 -11.42 0.91 0.61
CA GLU A 80 -11.01 -0.28 1.34
C GLU A 80 -10.45 -1.33 0.39
N PHE A 81 -9.19 -1.70 0.57
CA PHE A 81 -8.46 -2.67 -0.24
C PHE A 81 -8.42 -4.03 0.44
N PHE A 82 -8.55 -5.09 -0.33
CA PHE A 82 -8.24 -6.43 0.12
C PHE A 82 -6.71 -6.58 0.22
N VAL A 83 -6.23 -7.11 1.33
CA VAL A 83 -4.82 -7.39 1.58
C VAL A 83 -4.65 -8.72 2.31
N ASP A 84 -3.55 -9.40 2.05
CA ASP A 84 -3.04 -10.54 2.80
C ASP A 84 -1.50 -10.57 2.71
N GLU A 85 -0.86 -11.59 3.25
CA GLU A 85 0.59 -11.75 3.32
C GLU A 85 1.32 -11.74 1.97
N ARG A 86 0.61 -11.65 0.85
CA ARG A 86 1.18 -11.56 -0.50
C ARG A 86 1.57 -10.15 -0.92
N VAL A 87 1.09 -9.13 -0.22
CA VAL A 87 1.30 -7.71 -0.57
C VAL A 87 1.59 -6.88 0.67
N LEU A 88 2.32 -5.78 0.49
CA LEU A 88 2.51 -4.75 1.52
C LEU A 88 1.16 -4.17 1.95
N ILE A 89 0.95 -3.97 3.24
CA ILE A 89 -0.18 -3.19 3.75
C ILE A 89 0.02 -1.72 3.32
N PRO A 90 -0.96 -1.10 2.65
CA PRO A 90 -0.86 0.31 2.25
C PRO A 90 -0.52 1.22 3.44
N ARG A 91 0.39 2.18 3.23
CA ARG A 91 0.83 3.11 4.27
C ARG A 91 0.19 4.49 4.10
N PRO A 92 -0.15 5.19 5.19
CA PRO A 92 -0.74 6.54 5.10
C PRO A 92 0.15 7.54 4.37
N GLU A 93 1.48 7.45 4.51
CA GLU A 93 2.44 8.31 3.85
C GLU A 93 2.37 8.20 2.32
N THR A 94 2.03 7.02 1.81
CA THR A 94 1.86 6.76 0.38
C THR A 94 0.69 7.54 -0.22
N GLU A 95 -0.28 7.96 0.58
CA GLU A 95 -1.43 8.78 0.14
C GLU A 95 -1.00 10.15 -0.40
N LEU A 96 0.16 10.67 0.03
CA LEU A 96 0.75 11.90 -0.50
C LEU A 96 0.98 11.84 -2.02
N ILE A 97 1.20 10.65 -2.58
CA ILE A 97 1.28 10.43 -4.03
C ILE A 97 -0.04 10.82 -4.71
N ILE A 98 -1.16 10.40 -4.10
CA ILE A 98 -2.50 10.66 -4.63
C ILE A 98 -2.82 12.16 -4.53
N ASP A 99 -2.48 12.79 -3.41
CA ASP A 99 -2.67 14.24 -3.22
C ASP A 99 -1.84 15.04 -4.23
N TYR A 100 -0.58 14.67 -4.45
CA TYR A 100 0.24 15.31 -5.47
C TYR A 100 -0.37 15.12 -6.86
N PHE A 101 -0.80 13.90 -7.22
CA PHE A 101 -1.43 13.64 -8.51
C PHE A 101 -2.68 14.51 -8.72
N LYS A 102 -3.54 14.66 -7.71
CA LYS A 102 -4.72 15.55 -7.75
C LYS A 102 -4.32 17.01 -7.99
N SER A 103 -3.18 17.44 -7.45
CA SER A 103 -2.70 18.83 -7.60
C SER A 103 -2.27 19.19 -9.03
N LEU A 104 -2.00 18.20 -9.89
CA LEU A 104 -1.56 18.43 -11.27
C LEU A 104 -2.60 19.11 -12.15
N LYS A 105 -3.89 19.14 -11.75
CA LYS A 105 -5.01 19.89 -12.37
C LYS A 105 -4.92 19.96 -13.90
N THR A 106 -4.87 18.83 -14.56
CA THR A 106 -4.71 18.76 -16.01
C THR A 106 -5.92 18.13 -16.69
N ASN A 107 -6.30 18.67 -17.86
CA ASN A 107 -7.33 18.07 -18.72
C ASN A 107 -6.76 17.03 -19.71
N LYS A 108 -5.49 16.67 -19.55
CA LYS A 108 -4.83 15.69 -20.43
C LYS A 108 -5.10 14.28 -19.94
N ASN A 109 -5.26 13.36 -20.89
CA ASN A 109 -5.29 11.93 -20.63
C ASN A 109 -3.85 11.43 -20.53
N PHE A 110 -3.52 10.77 -19.43
CA PHE A 110 -2.19 10.25 -19.16
C PHE A 110 -2.15 8.72 -19.32
N ASN A 111 -1.02 8.24 -19.84
CA ASN A 111 -0.57 6.87 -19.65
C ASN A 111 0.33 6.83 -18.41
N ILE A 112 -0.11 6.14 -17.39
CA ILE A 112 0.53 6.11 -16.08
C ILE A 112 0.97 4.69 -15.76
N ILE A 113 2.13 4.52 -15.14
CA ILE A 113 2.56 3.24 -14.57
C ILE A 113 2.65 3.37 -13.07
N ASP A 114 2.03 2.43 -12.36
CA ASP A 114 2.25 2.10 -10.96
C ASP A 114 3.19 0.89 -10.91
N ALA A 115 4.47 1.16 -10.67
CA ALA A 115 5.54 0.16 -10.71
C ALA A 115 5.79 -0.44 -9.32
N GLY A 116 5.67 -1.76 -9.19
CA GLY A 116 5.58 -2.44 -7.92
C GLY A 116 4.20 -2.26 -7.28
N THR A 117 3.14 -2.54 -8.07
CA THR A 117 1.76 -2.14 -7.71
C THR A 117 1.21 -2.82 -6.45
N GLY A 118 1.75 -3.96 -6.04
CA GLY A 118 1.34 -4.68 -4.83
C GLY A 118 -0.17 -4.93 -4.77
N SER A 119 -0.85 -4.35 -3.79
CA SER A 119 -2.32 -4.41 -3.65
C SER A 119 -3.07 -3.63 -4.73
N GLY A 120 -2.38 -2.80 -5.52
CA GLY A 120 -2.98 -1.90 -6.49
C GLY A 120 -3.46 -0.57 -5.90
N CYS A 121 -3.18 -0.28 -4.64
CA CYS A 121 -3.77 0.87 -3.94
C CYS A 121 -3.47 2.20 -4.63
N ILE A 122 -2.23 2.45 -5.06
CA ILE A 122 -1.85 3.68 -5.78
C ILE A 122 -2.55 3.72 -7.15
N GLY A 123 -2.34 2.68 -7.96
CA GLY A 123 -2.82 2.64 -9.34
C GLY A 123 -4.35 2.71 -9.45
N ILE A 124 -5.08 2.01 -8.58
CA ILE A 124 -6.55 2.00 -8.54
C ILE A 124 -7.07 3.37 -8.06
N SER A 125 -6.48 3.96 -7.02
CA SER A 125 -6.89 5.29 -6.55
C SER A 125 -6.74 6.33 -7.65
N ILE A 126 -5.62 6.34 -8.38
CA ILE A 126 -5.40 7.25 -9.52
C ILE A 126 -6.37 6.95 -10.67
N ALA A 127 -6.64 5.69 -10.97
CA ALA A 127 -7.57 5.29 -12.02
C ALA A 127 -8.99 5.80 -11.74
N ASN A 128 -9.42 5.74 -10.49
CA ASN A 128 -10.75 6.20 -10.05
C ASN A 128 -10.87 7.73 -10.00
N LEU A 129 -9.76 8.47 -9.85
CA LEU A 129 -9.79 9.94 -9.92
C LEU A 129 -10.07 10.47 -11.33
N CYS A 130 -9.69 9.73 -12.37
CA CYS A 130 -9.88 10.17 -13.74
C CYS A 130 -10.01 8.97 -14.69
N ASN A 131 -11.23 8.67 -15.11
CA ASN A 131 -11.52 7.54 -15.98
C ASN A 131 -10.91 7.65 -17.40
N GLN A 132 -10.43 8.84 -17.80
CA GLN A 132 -9.79 9.06 -19.09
C GLN A 132 -8.31 8.65 -19.09
N ASN A 133 -7.68 8.50 -17.93
CA ASN A 133 -6.32 7.98 -17.83
C ASN A 133 -6.30 6.49 -18.13
N ILE A 134 -5.17 6.00 -18.64
CA ILE A 134 -4.85 4.58 -18.68
C ILE A 134 -3.76 4.33 -17.65
N VAL A 135 -4.08 3.55 -16.63
CA VAL A 135 -3.15 3.22 -15.55
C VAL A 135 -2.73 1.76 -15.67
N PHE A 136 -1.43 1.52 -15.68
CA PHE A 136 -0.83 0.19 -15.71
C PHE A 136 -0.23 -0.15 -14.36
N GLY A 137 -0.78 -1.15 -13.67
CA GLY A 137 -0.18 -1.74 -12.48
C GLY A 137 0.76 -2.86 -12.88
N VAL A 138 2.02 -2.75 -12.52
CA VAL A 138 3.05 -3.74 -12.83
C VAL A 138 3.63 -4.28 -11.55
N ASP A 139 3.75 -5.60 -11.45
CA ASP A 139 4.44 -6.26 -10.36
C ASP A 139 5.20 -7.47 -10.89
N LYS A 140 6.34 -7.76 -10.28
CA LYS A 140 7.17 -8.91 -10.65
C LYS A 140 6.52 -10.23 -10.23
N TYR A 141 5.73 -10.21 -9.17
CA TYR A 141 5.12 -11.38 -8.57
C TYR A 141 3.66 -11.54 -9.00
N LEU A 142 3.34 -12.67 -9.63
CA LEU A 142 1.98 -12.99 -10.04
C LEU A 142 1.00 -12.93 -8.86
N ARG A 143 1.42 -13.39 -7.68
CA ARG A 143 0.61 -13.37 -6.45
C ARG A 143 0.17 -11.97 -6.03
N SER A 144 1.01 -10.95 -6.24
CA SER A 144 0.63 -9.54 -5.99
C SER A 144 -0.39 -9.06 -7.03
N ILE A 145 -0.18 -9.42 -8.30
CA ILE A 145 -1.14 -9.10 -9.38
C ILE A 145 -2.52 -9.73 -9.14
N GLU A 146 -2.58 -10.91 -8.53
CA GLU A 146 -3.86 -11.52 -8.13
C GLU A 146 -4.61 -10.66 -7.10
N ILE A 147 -3.91 -10.13 -6.09
CA ILE A 147 -4.51 -9.20 -5.12
C ILE A 147 -4.96 -7.90 -5.79
N ALA A 148 -4.11 -7.28 -6.60
CA ALA A 148 -4.47 -6.10 -7.37
C ALA A 148 -5.70 -6.33 -8.28
N LYS A 149 -5.85 -7.55 -8.83
CA LYS A 149 -7.03 -7.94 -9.63
C LYS A 149 -8.30 -8.02 -8.79
N ILE A 150 -8.22 -8.57 -7.57
CA ILE A 150 -9.35 -8.58 -6.62
C ILE A 150 -9.79 -7.14 -6.35
N ASN A 151 -8.85 -6.27 -5.99
CA ASN A 151 -9.12 -4.87 -5.68
C ASN A 151 -9.64 -4.08 -6.87
N LYS A 152 -9.04 -4.26 -8.04
CA LYS A 152 -9.54 -3.68 -9.28
C LYS A 152 -11.01 -3.98 -9.52
N ASN A 153 -11.42 -5.25 -9.35
CA ASN A 153 -12.80 -5.69 -9.56
C ASN A 153 -13.72 -5.13 -8.46
N LYS A 154 -13.29 -5.21 -7.19
CA LYS A 154 -14.02 -4.68 -6.02
C LYS A 154 -14.31 -3.18 -6.17
N LEU A 155 -13.33 -2.41 -6.67
CA LEU A 155 -13.39 -0.94 -6.78
C LEU A 155 -13.75 -0.44 -8.19
N ASN A 156 -14.12 -1.34 -9.11
CA ASN A 156 -14.56 -1.02 -10.48
C ASN A 156 -13.56 -0.15 -11.29
N ALA A 157 -12.24 -0.33 -11.09
CA ALA A 157 -11.20 0.43 -11.77
C ALA A 157 -10.97 -0.10 -13.22
N ASN A 158 -11.89 0.18 -14.14
CA ASN A 158 -11.89 -0.41 -15.49
C ASN A 158 -10.72 0.05 -16.36
N ASN A 159 -10.20 1.26 -16.14
CA ASN A 159 -9.05 1.85 -16.81
C ASN A 159 -7.69 1.47 -16.18
N PHE A 160 -7.69 0.65 -15.12
CA PHE A 160 -6.50 0.04 -14.54
C PHE A 160 -6.19 -1.30 -15.23
N LYS A 161 -4.99 -1.42 -15.80
CA LYS A 161 -4.51 -2.61 -16.54
C LYS A 161 -3.38 -3.27 -15.76
N LEU A 162 -3.44 -4.58 -15.57
CA LEU A 162 -2.48 -5.33 -14.77
C LEU A 162 -1.52 -6.13 -15.65
N LEU A 163 -0.23 -6.10 -15.32
CA LEU A 163 0.83 -6.83 -15.99
C LEU A 163 1.77 -7.47 -14.95
N VAL A 164 2.21 -8.70 -15.25
CA VAL A 164 3.37 -9.29 -14.59
C VAL A 164 4.61 -8.84 -15.33
N GLY A 165 5.56 -8.20 -14.64
CA GLY A 165 6.79 -7.69 -15.29
C GLY A 165 7.79 -7.13 -14.29
N ASP A 166 9.05 -7.07 -14.72
CA ASP A 166 10.15 -6.52 -13.92
C ASP A 166 10.23 -5.01 -14.15
N TRP A 167 9.66 -4.25 -13.22
CA TRP A 167 9.55 -2.78 -13.25
C TRP A 167 8.97 -2.27 -14.57
N LEU A 168 9.76 -1.53 -15.34
CA LEU A 168 9.30 -0.83 -16.56
C LEU A 168 9.72 -1.53 -17.85
N LEU A 169 10.36 -2.71 -17.77
CA LEU A 169 10.83 -3.45 -18.94
C LEU A 169 9.75 -3.78 -19.98
N PRO A 170 8.48 -4.05 -19.59
CA PRO A 170 7.43 -4.36 -20.56
C PRO A 170 7.03 -3.18 -21.48
N PHE A 171 7.44 -1.95 -21.16
CA PHE A 171 6.92 -0.76 -21.84
C PHE A 171 7.85 -0.24 -22.96
N LYS A 172 7.20 0.34 -23.97
CA LYS A 172 7.89 0.96 -25.10
C LYS A 172 8.55 2.29 -24.69
N LYS A 173 9.60 2.66 -25.39
CA LYS A 173 10.26 3.97 -25.22
C LYS A 173 9.28 5.11 -25.52
N ASN A 174 9.39 6.20 -24.76
CA ASN A 174 8.65 7.46 -24.97
C ASN A 174 7.12 7.25 -25.05
N SER A 175 6.55 6.35 -24.23
CA SER A 175 5.12 6.01 -24.30
C SER A 175 4.33 6.41 -23.04
N ILE A 176 5.02 6.74 -21.95
CA ILE A 176 4.44 6.96 -20.62
C ILE A 176 4.57 8.43 -20.23
N ASP A 177 3.51 8.96 -19.65
CA ASP A 177 3.48 10.35 -19.18
C ASP A 177 3.95 10.45 -17.72
N ILE A 178 3.57 9.46 -16.89
CA ILE A 178 3.91 9.47 -15.45
C ILE A 178 4.29 8.05 -15.02
N VAL A 179 5.41 7.92 -14.32
CA VAL A 179 5.81 6.71 -13.60
C VAL A 179 5.71 6.99 -12.12
N ILE A 180 5.04 6.11 -11.39
CA ILE A 180 4.86 6.18 -9.93
C ILE A 180 5.36 4.87 -9.34
N SER A 181 5.99 4.94 -8.17
CA SER A 181 6.40 3.75 -7.44
C SER A 181 6.52 4.01 -5.94
N ASN A 182 6.09 3.04 -5.15
CA ASN A 182 6.55 2.83 -3.78
C ASN A 182 7.39 1.54 -3.76
N PRO A 183 8.68 1.60 -4.10
CA PRO A 183 9.54 0.42 -4.19
C PRO A 183 10.05 0.01 -2.81
N PRO A 184 10.57 -1.21 -2.63
CA PRO A 184 11.31 -1.56 -1.42
C PRO A 184 12.53 -0.63 -1.27
N TYR A 185 12.72 -0.12 -0.05
CA TYR A 185 13.77 0.84 0.27
C TYR A 185 14.43 0.61 1.65
N ILE A 186 14.02 -0.42 2.39
CA ILE A 186 14.59 -0.76 3.71
C ILE A 186 15.86 -1.58 3.51
N THR A 187 16.89 -1.35 4.32
CA THR A 187 18.13 -2.15 4.30
C THR A 187 17.91 -3.50 4.97
N GLU A 188 18.73 -4.51 4.60
CA GLU A 188 18.59 -5.88 5.12
C GLU A 188 18.85 -5.99 6.63
N ASP A 189 19.61 -5.05 7.19
CA ASP A 189 20.01 -4.98 8.60
C ASP A 189 19.17 -4.01 9.44
N ASP A 190 18.08 -3.47 8.89
CA ASP A 190 17.21 -2.54 9.61
C ASP A 190 16.43 -3.26 10.72
N GLU A 191 16.58 -2.78 11.95
CA GLU A 191 15.95 -3.36 13.15
C GLU A 191 14.39 -3.36 13.06
N HIS A 192 13.81 -2.44 12.31
CA HIS A 192 12.34 -2.36 12.12
C HIS A 192 11.77 -3.57 11.39
N LEU A 193 12.58 -4.32 10.62
CA LEU A 193 12.14 -5.52 9.91
C LEU A 193 11.59 -6.59 10.86
N MET A 194 12.04 -6.63 12.11
CA MET A 194 11.51 -7.57 13.12
C MET A 194 10.01 -7.35 13.40
N HIS A 195 9.53 -6.12 13.27
CA HIS A 195 8.12 -5.77 13.45
C HIS A 195 7.28 -6.03 12.19
N LEU A 196 7.93 -6.20 11.04
CA LEU A 196 7.31 -6.40 9.73
C LEU A 196 7.39 -7.86 9.25
N LYS A 197 7.67 -8.80 10.14
CA LYS A 197 7.95 -10.23 9.83
C LYS A 197 6.83 -10.96 9.08
N HIS A 198 5.60 -10.44 9.12
CA HIS A 198 4.44 -11.01 8.43
C HIS A 198 4.22 -10.42 7.04
N GLU A 199 4.92 -9.33 6.71
CA GLU A 199 4.84 -8.70 5.40
C GLU A 199 5.91 -9.27 4.45
N PRO A 200 5.67 -9.28 3.13
CA PRO A 200 6.63 -9.89 2.21
C PRO A 200 7.94 -9.08 2.17
N LEU A 201 9.05 -9.70 2.53
CA LEU A 201 10.37 -9.07 2.52
C LEU A 201 10.73 -8.46 1.15
N THR A 202 10.23 -9.06 0.07
CA THR A 202 10.42 -8.56 -1.29
C THR A 202 9.75 -7.21 -1.58
N SER A 203 8.81 -6.79 -0.73
CA SER A 203 8.16 -5.47 -0.80
C SER A 203 8.76 -4.47 0.16
N LEU A 204 9.68 -4.90 1.02
CA LEU A 204 10.30 -4.07 2.07
C LEU A 204 11.78 -3.81 1.78
N VAL A 205 12.53 -4.86 1.46
CA VAL A 205 13.99 -4.84 1.48
C VAL A 205 14.58 -4.63 0.09
N SER A 206 15.51 -3.69 0.00
CA SER A 206 16.34 -3.46 -1.17
C SER A 206 17.81 -3.37 -0.77
N THR A 207 18.69 -3.99 -1.55
CA THR A 207 20.15 -3.92 -1.33
C THR A 207 20.70 -2.54 -1.70
N ASP A 208 22.04 -2.35 -1.58
CA ASP A 208 22.70 -1.08 -1.91
C ASP A 208 22.14 0.09 -1.07
N ASN A 209 22.13 -0.10 0.25
CA ASN A 209 21.55 0.84 1.22
C ASN A 209 20.08 1.20 0.93
N GLY A 210 19.29 0.21 0.45
CA GLY A 210 17.89 0.42 0.09
C GLY A 210 17.68 1.12 -1.26
N LEU A 211 18.74 1.37 -2.04
CA LEU A 211 18.67 2.20 -3.25
C LEU A 211 18.63 1.40 -4.56
N LYS A 212 18.88 0.09 -4.56
CA LYS A 212 19.00 -0.72 -5.79
C LYS A 212 17.75 -0.64 -6.68
N ASP A 213 16.57 -0.81 -6.08
CA ASP A 213 15.32 -0.82 -6.83
C ASP A 213 14.98 0.58 -7.33
N ILE A 214 15.19 1.61 -6.50
CA ILE A 214 15.04 3.02 -6.87
C ILE A 214 15.96 3.36 -8.06
N LYS A 215 17.24 2.99 -8.02
CA LYS A 215 18.19 3.18 -9.13
C LYS A 215 17.72 2.49 -10.41
N THR A 216 17.18 1.28 -10.27
CA THR A 216 16.65 0.50 -11.40
C THR A 216 15.46 1.22 -12.02
N ILE A 217 14.53 1.70 -11.22
CA ILE A 217 13.33 2.44 -11.68
C ILE A 217 13.76 3.74 -12.37
N ILE A 218 14.66 4.54 -11.77
CA ILE A 218 15.16 5.78 -12.38
C ILE A 218 15.79 5.52 -13.75
N LYS A 219 16.65 4.50 -13.85
CA LYS A 219 17.29 4.12 -15.12
C LYS A 219 16.30 3.67 -16.19
N GLN A 220 15.30 2.87 -15.79
CA GLN A 220 14.29 2.37 -16.73
C GLN A 220 13.27 3.45 -17.11
N SER A 221 12.86 4.31 -16.16
CA SER A 221 11.90 5.38 -16.41
C SER A 221 12.41 6.40 -17.45
N LYS A 222 13.72 6.68 -17.46
CA LYS A 222 14.34 7.50 -18.53
C LYS A 222 14.08 6.99 -19.95
N LYS A 223 13.87 5.68 -20.12
CA LYS A 223 13.60 5.09 -21.44
C LYS A 223 12.12 5.18 -21.83
N VAL A 224 11.22 4.96 -20.86
CA VAL A 224 9.81 4.82 -21.13
C VAL A 224 9.05 6.15 -21.06
N LEU A 225 9.52 7.11 -20.24
CA LEU A 225 8.91 8.43 -20.13
C LEU A 225 9.00 9.20 -21.43
N LYS A 226 7.94 9.92 -21.75
CA LYS A 226 7.91 10.96 -22.79
C LYS A 226 8.73 12.16 -22.33
N LYS A 227 9.06 13.06 -23.27
CA LYS A 227 9.65 14.37 -22.94
C LYS A 227 8.71 15.11 -21.97
N SER A 228 9.27 15.66 -20.91
CA SER A 228 8.54 16.27 -19.78
C SER A 228 7.63 15.29 -19.01
N GLY A 229 7.85 13.99 -19.16
CA GLY A 229 7.20 12.98 -18.33
C GLY A 229 7.71 13.02 -16.89
N LYS A 230 6.88 12.63 -15.94
CA LYS A 230 7.17 12.72 -14.51
C LYS A 230 7.49 11.37 -13.91
N LEU A 231 8.44 11.38 -12.98
CA LEU A 231 8.77 10.27 -12.11
C LEU A 231 8.43 10.66 -10.66
N ILE A 232 7.68 9.83 -9.97
CA ILE A 232 7.23 10.04 -8.59
C ILE A 232 7.61 8.78 -7.81
N ILE A 233 8.48 8.91 -6.80
CA ILE A 233 8.98 7.77 -6.02
C ILE A 233 8.84 8.07 -4.53
N GLU A 234 8.25 7.11 -3.80
CA GLU A 234 8.36 7.06 -2.34
C GLU A 234 9.72 6.49 -1.93
N HIS A 235 10.28 7.00 -0.82
CA HIS A 235 11.59 6.59 -0.33
C HIS A 235 11.70 6.74 1.19
N GLY A 236 12.73 6.14 1.78
CA GLY A 236 13.08 6.32 3.18
C GLY A 236 13.47 7.77 3.49
N PHE A 237 13.12 8.24 4.68
CA PHE A 237 13.29 9.65 5.09
C PHE A 237 14.74 10.18 5.00
N ASN A 238 15.72 9.29 5.04
CA ASN A 238 17.15 9.60 4.96
C ASN A 238 17.77 9.42 3.57
N GLN A 239 16.99 9.04 2.55
CA GLN A 239 17.50 8.70 1.21
C GLN A 239 17.36 9.84 0.19
N ALA A 240 16.65 10.91 0.52
CA ALA A 240 16.29 11.98 -0.42
C ALA A 240 17.48 12.59 -1.16
N GLN A 241 18.59 12.88 -0.47
CA GLN A 241 19.77 13.50 -1.08
C GLN A 241 20.46 12.58 -2.08
N ASP A 242 20.57 11.29 -1.75
CA ASP A 242 21.20 10.30 -2.64
C ASP A 242 20.35 10.11 -3.90
N ILE A 243 19.03 10.02 -3.76
CA ILE A 243 18.10 9.87 -4.88
C ILE A 243 18.14 11.14 -5.76
N GLU A 244 18.20 12.32 -5.18
CA GLU A 244 18.33 13.59 -5.93
C GLU A 244 19.60 13.60 -6.77
N ASN A 245 20.75 13.17 -6.23
CA ASN A 245 22.01 13.06 -6.95
C ASN A 245 21.88 12.07 -8.13
N ILE A 246 21.29 10.89 -7.89
CA ILE A 246 21.06 9.89 -8.94
C ILE A 246 20.17 10.47 -10.05
N LEU A 247 19.09 11.15 -9.71
CA LEU A 247 18.20 11.78 -10.69
C LEU A 247 18.93 12.81 -11.55
N LYS A 248 19.80 13.64 -10.96
CA LYS A 248 20.64 14.61 -11.69
C LYS A 248 21.58 13.91 -12.67
N ASP A 249 22.23 12.81 -12.27
CA ASP A 249 23.12 12.00 -13.12
C ASP A 249 22.36 11.42 -14.35
N TYR A 250 21.08 11.12 -14.18
CA TYR A 250 20.21 10.69 -15.27
C TYR A 250 19.57 11.84 -16.05
N ASN A 251 19.96 13.12 -15.79
CA ASN A 251 19.45 14.35 -16.41
C ASN A 251 17.97 14.64 -16.17
N TYR A 252 17.43 14.23 -15.03
CA TYR A 252 16.13 14.71 -14.58
C TYR A 252 16.22 16.16 -14.10
N ARG A 253 15.14 16.89 -14.21
CA ARG A 253 14.99 18.30 -13.87
C ARG A 253 13.80 18.52 -12.94
N ASN A 254 13.63 19.76 -12.47
CA ASN A 254 12.48 20.10 -11.61
C ASN A 254 12.31 19.13 -10.44
N ILE A 255 13.45 18.74 -9.82
CA ILE A 255 13.48 17.76 -8.73
C ILE A 255 13.08 18.46 -7.45
N PHE A 256 12.10 17.91 -6.73
CA PHE A 256 11.70 18.38 -5.41
C PHE A 256 11.13 17.25 -4.57
N ASN A 257 11.13 17.45 -3.25
CA ASN A 257 10.62 16.49 -2.27
C ASN A 257 9.31 16.99 -1.65
N ILE A 258 8.40 16.05 -1.40
CA ILE A 258 7.19 16.24 -0.61
C ILE A 258 7.43 15.62 0.77
N LYS A 259 7.06 16.34 1.81
CA LYS A 259 7.21 15.92 3.20
C LYS A 259 5.92 15.27 3.70
N ASP A 260 6.09 14.28 4.56
CA ASP A 260 4.99 13.71 5.33
C ASP A 260 4.54 14.67 6.46
N TYR A 261 3.49 14.29 7.17
CA TYR A 261 2.92 15.11 8.26
C TYR A 261 3.86 15.26 9.46
N GLN A 262 4.92 14.43 9.56
CA GLN A 262 5.97 14.56 10.56
C GLN A 262 7.12 15.47 10.11
N GLY A 263 7.07 15.95 8.85
CA GLY A 263 8.09 16.83 8.28
C GLY A 263 9.26 16.10 7.60
N HIS A 264 9.22 14.77 7.50
CA HIS A 264 10.24 13.98 6.81
C HIS A 264 10.00 13.96 5.31
N GLN A 265 11.08 14.04 4.52
CA GLN A 265 11.01 13.86 3.08
C GLN A 265 10.59 12.41 2.77
N ARG A 266 9.53 12.25 1.97
CA ARG A 266 8.93 10.94 1.72
C ARG A 266 8.70 10.64 0.25
N ILE A 267 8.36 11.63 -0.53
CA ILE A 267 8.12 11.48 -1.96
C ILE A 267 9.07 12.40 -2.72
N ILE A 268 9.77 11.88 -3.70
CA ILE A 268 10.55 12.68 -4.64
C ILE A 268 9.86 12.73 -5.99
N VAL A 269 9.78 13.92 -6.57
CA VAL A 269 9.22 14.16 -7.90
C VAL A 269 10.31 14.73 -8.80
N ALA A 270 10.37 14.22 -10.03
CA ALA A 270 11.31 14.69 -11.03
C ALA A 270 10.68 14.68 -12.43
N GLU A 271 11.19 15.50 -13.34
CA GLU A 271 10.75 15.62 -14.75
C GLU A 271 11.92 15.28 -15.69
N LEU A 272 11.62 14.52 -16.75
CA LEU A 272 12.63 14.11 -17.75
C LEU A 272 12.85 15.20 -18.82
#